data_f3cd57356e4fe69782238b22754bb313
#
_entry.id   f3cd57356e4fe69782238b22754bb313
#
_cell.length_a   1.000
_cell.length_b   1.000
_cell.length_c   1.000
_cell.angle_alpha   90.00
_cell.angle_beta   90.00
_cell.angle_gamma   90.00
#
_symmetry.space_group_name_H-M   'P 1'
#
loop_
_entity.id
_entity.type
_entity.pdbx_description
1 polymer ?
#
loop_
_entity_poly.entity_id
_entity_poly.type
_entity_poly.pdbx_seq_one_letter_code
_entity_poly.pdbx_strand_id
1 'polypeptide(L)'
;MNLFKIVKESVTVKQTAALYGLPVTTTWMTRCPFHEDHTPSMKLNDTYYYCFGCGATGDVIDLTAQLFGLSSFQAARKLTQDFGLSPDKPPS
;
A
#
# COMPACT_ATOMS: atom_id res chain seq x y z
N MET A 1 -20.57 -6.80 -0.60
CA MET A 1 -19.27 -6.80 -1.25
C MET A 1 -18.17 -6.59 -0.24
N ASN A 2 -17.04 -7.27 -0.43
CA ASN A 2 -15.91 -7.18 0.50
C ASN A 2 -15.04 -5.98 0.13
N LEU A 3 -14.98 -5.00 1.01
CA LEU A 3 -14.18 -3.79 0.81
C LEU A 3 -12.70 -4.10 0.57
N PHE A 4 -12.15 -5.05 1.29
CA PHE A 4 -10.74 -5.44 1.14
C PHE A 4 -10.47 -5.99 -0.25
N LYS A 5 -11.36 -6.83 -0.75
CA LYS A 5 -11.21 -7.41 -2.09
C LYS A 5 -11.27 -6.33 -3.17
N ILE A 6 -12.22 -5.39 -3.05
CA ILE A 6 -12.36 -4.29 -4.00
C ILE A 6 -11.08 -3.47 -4.07
N VAL A 7 -10.53 -3.11 -2.92
CA VAL A 7 -9.30 -2.32 -2.85
C VAL A 7 -8.13 -3.09 -3.46
N LYS A 8 -7.96 -4.35 -3.09
CA LYS A 8 -6.85 -5.16 -3.59
C LYS A 8 -6.91 -5.37 -5.11
N GLU A 9 -8.10 -5.46 -5.67
CA GLU A 9 -8.28 -5.63 -7.11
C GLU A 9 -8.16 -4.33 -7.88
N SER A 10 -8.40 -3.20 -7.24
CA SER A 10 -8.46 -1.90 -7.90
C SER A 10 -7.17 -1.09 -7.77
N VAL A 11 -6.37 -1.35 -6.76
CA VAL A 11 -5.20 -0.51 -6.41
C VAL A 11 -3.98 -1.39 -6.21
N THR A 12 -2.87 -1.01 -6.83
CA THR A 12 -1.60 -1.71 -6.64
C THR A 12 -0.79 -1.06 -5.52
N VAL A 13 0.16 -1.83 -4.96
CA VAL A 13 1.12 -1.30 -3.99
C VAL A 13 1.93 -0.17 -4.61
N LYS A 14 2.32 -0.31 -5.88
CA LYS A 14 3.08 0.72 -6.59
C LYS A 14 2.29 2.02 -6.74
N GLN A 15 1.01 1.92 -7.10
CA GLN A 15 0.14 3.10 -7.20
C GLN A 15 -0.02 3.79 -5.85
N THR A 16 -0.16 3.02 -4.79
CA THR A 16 -0.30 3.55 -3.43
C THR A 16 0.97 4.27 -3.00
N ALA A 17 2.13 3.70 -3.26
CA ALA A 17 3.40 4.35 -2.95
C ALA A 17 3.54 5.68 -3.68
N ALA A 18 3.15 5.72 -4.95
CA ALA A 18 3.20 6.96 -5.74
C ALA A 18 2.24 8.01 -5.18
N LEU A 19 1.03 7.62 -4.84
CA LEU A 19 0.03 8.56 -4.31
C LEU A 19 0.48 9.16 -2.98
N TYR A 20 1.05 8.36 -2.10
CA TYR A 20 1.47 8.82 -0.77
C TYR A 20 2.90 9.36 -0.73
N GLY A 21 3.53 9.51 -1.89
CA GLY A 21 4.82 10.19 -1.99
C GLY A 21 6.01 9.40 -1.46
N LEU A 22 5.94 8.07 -1.48
CA LEU A 22 7.11 7.27 -1.11
C LEU A 22 8.17 7.37 -2.20
N PRO A 23 9.41 7.76 -1.88
CA PRO A 23 10.47 7.79 -2.87
C PRO A 23 10.87 6.37 -3.26
N VAL A 24 10.86 6.09 -4.57
CA VAL A 24 11.20 4.77 -5.08
C VAL A 24 12.29 4.88 -6.14
N THR A 25 13.10 3.83 -6.25
CA THR A 25 14.10 3.71 -7.31
C THR A 25 13.44 3.23 -8.60
N THR A 26 14.21 3.18 -9.68
CA THR A 26 13.72 2.66 -10.96
C THR A 26 13.35 1.17 -10.89
N THR A 27 13.86 0.45 -9.91
CA THR A 27 13.54 -0.96 -9.69
C THR A 27 12.48 -1.16 -8.60
N TRP A 28 11.77 -0.09 -8.22
CA TRP A 28 10.71 -0.11 -7.21
C TRP A 28 11.20 -0.53 -5.83
N MET A 29 12.38 -0.07 -5.46
CA MET A 29 12.90 -0.19 -4.11
C MET A 29 12.70 1.13 -3.36
N THR A 30 12.40 1.03 -2.07
CA THR A 30 12.26 2.20 -1.23
C THR A 30 12.87 1.92 0.15
N ARG A 31 13.14 2.98 0.90
CA ARG A 31 13.51 2.82 2.31
C ARG A 31 12.32 2.29 3.08
N CYS A 32 12.56 1.30 3.91
CA CYS A 32 11.48 0.70 4.70
C CYS A 32 10.96 1.72 5.72
N PRO A 33 9.66 2.05 5.71
CA PRO A 33 9.11 3.01 6.68
C PRO A 33 8.85 2.38 8.05
N PHE A 34 9.06 1.07 8.20
CA PHE A 34 8.73 0.34 9.43
C PHE A 34 9.91 0.19 10.38
N HIS A 35 11.10 0.57 9.95
CA HIS A 35 12.29 0.61 10.79
C HIS A 35 13.22 1.69 10.25
N GLU A 36 14.23 2.06 11.04
CA GLU A 36 15.22 3.03 10.59
C GLU A 36 16.09 2.39 9.52
N ASP A 37 16.15 3.03 8.35
CA ASP A 37 16.83 2.46 7.19
C ASP A 37 17.49 3.59 6.39
N HIS A 38 18.76 3.41 6.07
CA HIS A 38 19.54 4.41 5.31
C HIS A 38 19.67 4.04 3.84
N THR A 39 19.33 2.83 3.46
CA THR A 39 19.40 2.35 2.08
C THR A 39 18.07 1.72 1.69
N PRO A 40 17.69 1.78 0.40
CA PRO A 40 16.46 1.11 -0.04
C PRO A 40 16.55 -0.40 0.19
N SER A 41 15.67 -0.93 1.02
CA SER A 41 15.64 -2.36 1.35
C SER A 41 14.26 -2.98 1.18
N MET A 42 13.23 -2.18 0.90
CA MET A 42 11.88 -2.69 0.69
C MET A 42 11.53 -2.71 -0.79
N LYS A 43 11.18 -3.88 -1.29
CA LYS A 43 10.75 -4.07 -2.68
C LYS A 43 9.24 -3.91 -2.77
N LEU A 44 8.78 -3.08 -3.69
CA LEU A 44 7.36 -2.90 -3.98
C LEU A 44 7.01 -3.69 -5.23
N ASN A 45 6.02 -4.58 -5.09
CA ASN A 45 5.43 -5.33 -6.21
C ASN A 45 4.00 -4.83 -6.43
N ASP A 46 3.30 -5.37 -7.42
CA ASP A 46 1.95 -4.92 -7.68
C ASP A 46 0.98 -5.29 -6.56
N THR A 47 1.08 -6.52 -6.05
CA THR A 47 0.13 -7.04 -5.07
C THR A 47 0.66 -7.10 -3.64
N TYR A 48 1.98 -6.93 -3.44
CA TYR A 48 2.57 -7.03 -2.12
C TYR A 48 3.88 -6.24 -2.05
N TYR A 49 4.37 -6.03 -0.84
CA TYR A 49 5.70 -5.48 -0.59
C TYR A 49 6.47 -6.45 0.29
N TYR A 50 7.80 -6.38 0.22
CA TYR A 50 8.68 -7.16 1.07
C TYR A 50 9.93 -6.35 1.42
N CYS A 51 10.24 -6.28 2.72
CA CYS A 51 11.45 -5.62 3.20
C CYS A 51 12.52 -6.65 3.50
N PHE A 52 13.63 -6.58 2.76
CA PHE A 52 14.75 -7.50 2.97
C PHE A 52 15.53 -7.18 4.24
N GLY A 53 15.36 -5.97 4.80
CA GLY A 53 16.04 -5.56 6.01
C GLY A 53 15.39 -6.08 7.29
N CYS A 54 14.06 -6.06 7.37
CA CYS A 54 13.36 -6.46 8.59
C CYS A 54 12.34 -7.59 8.38
N GLY A 55 12.15 -8.04 7.14
CA GLY A 55 11.20 -9.11 6.84
C GLY A 55 9.75 -8.70 6.79
N ALA A 56 9.45 -7.40 6.90
CA ALA A 56 8.08 -6.93 6.82
C ALA A 56 7.50 -7.21 5.44
N THR A 57 6.28 -7.72 5.40
CA THR A 57 5.59 -8.00 4.14
C THR A 57 4.09 -7.81 4.33
N GLY A 58 3.38 -7.57 3.24
CA GLY A 58 1.94 -7.41 3.27
C GLY A 58 1.42 -6.93 1.94
N ASP A 59 0.12 -6.64 1.89
CA ASP A 59 -0.55 -6.13 0.71
C ASP A 59 -0.69 -4.60 0.77
N VAL A 60 -1.46 -4.05 -0.17
CA VAL A 60 -1.70 -2.60 -0.25
C VAL A 60 -2.38 -2.07 1.02
N ILE A 61 -3.26 -2.86 1.61
CA ILE A 61 -3.97 -2.46 2.83
C ILE A 61 -2.99 -2.45 4.01
N ASP A 62 -2.15 -3.46 4.12
CA ASP A 62 -1.13 -3.52 5.18
C ASP A 62 -0.16 -2.35 5.07
N LEU A 63 0.26 -2.02 3.86
CA LEU A 63 1.15 -0.87 3.65
C LEU A 63 0.51 0.43 4.14
N THR A 64 -0.71 0.69 3.74
CA THR A 64 -1.44 1.90 4.13
C THR A 64 -1.68 1.96 5.64
N ALA A 65 -2.07 0.83 6.23
CA ALA A 65 -2.28 0.75 7.66
C ALA A 65 -1.00 1.09 8.44
N GLN A 66 0.12 0.58 8.02
CA GLN A 66 1.40 0.84 8.68
C GLN A 66 1.87 2.28 8.47
N LEU A 67 1.69 2.84 7.28
CA LEU A 67 2.12 4.19 6.99
C LEU A 67 1.39 5.24 7.83
N PHE A 68 0.12 5.03 8.12
CA PHE A 68 -0.72 6.02 8.78
C PHE A 68 -1.19 5.60 10.17
N GLY A 69 -0.76 4.45 10.67
CA GLY A 69 -1.16 3.98 12.00
C GLY A 69 -2.64 3.64 12.08
N LEU A 70 -3.18 3.02 11.04
CA LEU A 70 -4.60 2.70 10.94
C LEU A 70 -4.84 1.20 11.11
N SER A 71 -6.09 0.84 11.44
CA SER A 71 -6.53 -0.54 11.34
C SER A 71 -6.66 -0.93 9.87
N SER A 72 -6.76 -2.23 9.59
CA SER A 72 -6.95 -2.71 8.22
C SER A 72 -8.22 -2.13 7.59
N PHE A 73 -9.31 -2.08 8.34
CA PHE A 73 -10.58 -1.52 7.84
C PHE A 73 -10.44 -0.03 7.54
N GLN A 74 -9.81 0.74 8.43
CA GLN A 74 -9.59 2.16 8.22
C GLN A 74 -8.67 2.41 7.02
N ALA A 75 -7.65 1.59 6.84
CA ALA A 75 -6.75 1.68 5.69
C ALA A 75 -7.49 1.43 4.38
N ALA A 76 -8.35 0.40 4.35
CA ALA A 76 -9.15 0.10 3.17
C ALA A 76 -10.10 1.25 2.84
N ARG A 77 -10.72 1.86 3.84
CA ARG A 77 -11.58 3.03 3.63
C ARG A 77 -10.80 4.22 3.10
N LYS A 78 -9.62 4.46 3.65
CA LYS A 78 -8.75 5.55 3.19
C LYS A 78 -8.38 5.37 1.72
N LEU A 79 -7.99 4.16 1.34
CA LEU A 79 -7.67 3.86 -0.06
C LEU A 79 -8.87 4.05 -0.96
N THR A 80 -10.05 3.64 -0.52
CA THR A 80 -11.29 3.86 -1.26
C THR A 80 -11.52 5.36 -1.53
N GLN A 81 -11.31 6.19 -0.53
CA GLN A 81 -11.48 7.63 -0.65
C GLN A 81 -10.40 8.26 -1.52
N ASP A 82 -9.14 7.89 -1.29
CA ASP A 82 -8.00 8.53 -1.95
C ASP A 82 -7.92 8.16 -3.43
N PHE A 83 -8.38 6.96 -3.80
CA PHE A 83 -8.41 6.51 -5.20
C PHE A 83 -9.77 6.67 -5.86
N GLY A 84 -10.76 7.22 -5.15
CA GLY A 84 -12.07 7.45 -5.71
C GLY A 84 -12.86 6.19 -6.03
N LEU A 85 -12.67 5.13 -5.26
CA LEU A 85 -13.41 3.88 -5.45
C LEU A 85 -14.81 3.98 -4.87
N SER A 86 -15.74 3.22 -5.44
CA SER A 86 -17.15 3.24 -5.00
C SER A 86 -17.61 1.82 -4.70
N PRO A 87 -17.27 1.26 -3.54
CA PRO A 87 -17.60 -0.14 -3.24
C PRO A 87 -19.10 -0.40 -3.09
N ASP A 88 -19.89 0.63 -2.78
CA ASP A 88 -21.33 0.49 -2.57
C ASP A 88 -22.15 0.80 -3.82
N LYS A 89 -21.49 1.17 -4.92
CA LYS A 89 -22.17 1.54 -6.15
C LYS A 89 -21.50 0.84 -7.32
N PRO A 90 -22.27 0.37 -8.30
CA PRO A 90 -21.65 -0.17 -9.51
C PRO A 90 -20.85 0.91 -10.22
N PRO A 91 -19.76 0.53 -10.89
CA PRO A 91 -19.02 1.50 -11.69
C PRO A 91 -19.91 2.06 -12.78
N SER A 92 -19.89 3.35 -12.89
CA SER A 92 -20.66 4.04 -13.92
C SER A 92 -19.82 4.31 -15.15
#